data_481609ca4d71a10adfa5e7189e9903de
#
_entry.id   481609ca4d71a10adfa5e7189e9903de
#
_cell.length_a   1.000
_cell.length_b   1.000
_cell.length_c   1.000
_cell.angle_alpha   90.00
_cell.angle_beta   90.00
_cell.angle_gamma   90.00
#
_symmetry.space_group_name_H-M   'P 1'
#
loop_
_entity.id
_entity.type
_entity.pdbx_description
1 polymer ?
#
loop_
_entity_poly.entity_id
_entity_poly.type
_entity_poly.pdbx_seq_one_letter_code
_entity_poly.pdbx_strand_id
1 'polypeptide(L)'
;MASTVTPMTPDLGQGRVWTRLSIAAGNAFQCTGLVLGCILLLAAARARSKSLAVAEMLAALLAIYLSCHAIAHWFVGRVLGIRFRFYTLGGAANPQSWPLGLRWLMEHAPFLGVQTDKASMETARPLAKAAMLSAGVTSSALLPTLAAFWAWRSEIPAAKPCSSSC
;
A
#
# COMPACT_ATOMS: atom_id res chain seq x y z
N MET A 1 -28.37 -40.81 8.83
CA MET A 1 -28.15 -39.35 8.73
C MET A 1 -26.66 -39.14 8.63
N ALA A 2 -26.15 -38.91 7.43
CA ALA A 2 -24.73 -38.69 7.19
C ALA A 2 -24.46 -37.19 7.33
N SER A 3 -23.73 -36.81 8.37
CA SER A 3 -23.23 -35.42 8.54
C SER A 3 -22.20 -35.14 7.46
N THR A 4 -22.58 -34.36 6.47
CA THR A 4 -21.65 -33.79 5.47
C THR A 4 -20.74 -32.77 6.17
N VAL A 5 -19.55 -33.23 6.58
CA VAL A 5 -18.47 -32.35 6.98
C VAL A 5 -18.04 -31.59 5.73
N THR A 6 -18.47 -30.34 5.64
CA THR A 6 -17.96 -29.40 4.62
C THR A 6 -16.45 -29.23 4.86
N PRO A 7 -15.58 -29.59 3.92
CA PRO A 7 -14.16 -29.36 4.10
C PRO A 7 -13.94 -27.84 4.23
N MET A 8 -13.48 -27.41 5.41
CA MET A 8 -12.97 -26.06 5.63
C MET A 8 -11.75 -25.93 4.73
N THR A 9 -11.94 -25.28 3.57
CA THR A 9 -10.79 -24.86 2.75
C THR A 9 -9.91 -23.98 3.63
N PRO A 10 -8.63 -24.35 3.83
CA PRO A 10 -7.73 -23.49 4.58
C PRO A 10 -7.70 -22.13 3.89
N ASP A 11 -7.94 -21.08 4.65
CA ASP A 11 -7.87 -19.70 4.18
C ASP A 11 -6.38 -19.37 3.94
N LEU A 12 -5.87 -19.84 2.80
CA LEU A 12 -4.48 -19.72 2.39
C LEU A 12 -4.21 -18.23 2.11
N GLY A 13 -3.71 -17.53 3.11
CA GLY A 13 -3.01 -16.26 2.91
C GLY A 13 -3.60 -15.01 3.53
N GLN A 14 -4.59 -15.10 4.40
CA GLN A 14 -4.93 -13.93 5.22
C GLN A 14 -3.96 -13.83 6.39
N GLY A 15 -3.10 -12.80 6.38
CA GLY A 15 -2.36 -12.40 7.57
C GLY A 15 -3.33 -12.12 8.72
N ARG A 16 -2.80 -11.98 9.95
CA ARG A 16 -3.61 -11.69 11.14
C ARG A 16 -4.44 -10.42 10.95
N VAL A 17 -5.74 -10.55 10.69
CA VAL A 17 -6.66 -9.41 10.57
C VAL A 17 -6.93 -8.85 11.96
N TRP A 18 -6.59 -7.58 12.18
CA TRP A 18 -6.83 -6.88 13.45
C TRP A 18 -8.20 -6.20 13.45
N THR A 19 -8.55 -5.57 12.32
CA THR A 19 -9.84 -4.89 12.20
C THR A 19 -10.32 -4.84 10.75
N ARG A 20 -11.60 -4.53 10.58
CA ARG A 20 -12.22 -4.31 9.28
C ARG A 20 -12.73 -2.89 9.21
N LEU A 21 -12.50 -2.23 8.08
CA LEU A 21 -12.94 -0.87 7.81
C LEU A 21 -13.93 -0.88 6.65
N SER A 22 -14.91 0.01 6.69
CA SER A 22 -15.77 0.22 5.52
C SER A 22 -14.94 0.73 4.34
N ILE A 23 -15.44 0.56 3.10
CA ILE A 23 -14.78 1.07 1.90
C ILE A 23 -14.53 2.57 2.00
N ALA A 24 -15.52 3.34 2.47
CA ALA A 24 -15.37 4.78 2.65
C ALA A 24 -14.27 5.14 3.66
N ALA A 25 -14.24 4.47 4.83
CA ALA A 25 -13.23 4.72 5.84
C ALA A 25 -11.82 4.33 5.36
N GLY A 26 -11.68 3.18 4.68
CA GLY A 26 -10.40 2.75 4.12
C GLY A 26 -9.88 3.69 3.03
N ASN A 27 -10.75 4.14 2.13
CA ASN A 27 -10.39 5.12 1.12
C ASN A 27 -10.00 6.48 1.74
N ALA A 28 -10.77 6.97 2.73
CA ALA A 28 -10.45 8.20 3.44
C ALA A 28 -9.08 8.11 4.11
N PHE A 29 -8.79 7.00 4.80
CA PHE A 29 -7.49 6.76 5.43
C PHE A 29 -6.35 6.82 4.43
N GLN A 30 -6.48 6.16 3.27
CA GLN A 30 -5.45 6.15 2.23
C GLN A 30 -5.30 7.50 1.53
N CYS A 31 -6.41 8.19 1.22
CA CYS A 31 -6.35 9.54 0.68
C CYS A 31 -5.64 10.51 1.65
N THR A 32 -5.92 10.40 2.95
CA THR A 32 -5.22 11.19 3.97
C THR A 32 -3.72 10.90 3.98
N GLY A 33 -3.32 9.63 3.89
CA GLY A 33 -1.91 9.24 3.81
C GLY A 33 -1.20 9.78 2.57
N LEU A 34 -1.87 9.76 1.40
CA LEU A 34 -1.33 10.35 0.16
C LEU A 34 -1.17 11.87 0.28
N VAL A 35 -2.18 12.56 0.81
CA VAL A 35 -2.11 14.01 1.04
C VAL A 35 -1.00 14.36 2.02
N LEU A 36 -0.88 13.62 3.13
CA LEU A 36 0.21 13.79 4.10
C LEU A 36 1.57 13.57 3.44
N GLY A 37 1.72 12.54 2.62
CA GLY A 37 2.94 12.30 1.85
C GLY A 37 3.31 13.49 0.95
N CYS A 38 2.35 14.06 0.25
CA CYS A 38 2.58 15.26 -0.56
C CYS A 38 2.98 16.48 0.29
N ILE A 39 2.33 16.67 1.43
CA ILE A 39 2.66 17.77 2.36
C ILE A 39 4.10 17.61 2.88
N LEU A 40 4.49 16.40 3.28
CA LEU A 40 5.85 16.12 3.75
C LEU A 40 6.90 16.31 2.66
N LEU A 41 6.61 15.97 1.39
CA LEU A 41 7.51 16.29 0.27
C LEU A 41 7.71 17.80 0.10
N LEU A 42 6.63 18.56 0.20
CA LEU A 42 6.69 20.02 0.12
C LEU A 42 7.42 20.62 1.33
N ALA A 43 7.29 20.04 2.51
CA ALA A 43 8.02 20.43 3.71
C ALA A 43 9.51 20.15 3.56
N ALA A 44 9.88 18.96 3.08
CA ALA A 44 11.26 18.58 2.79
C ALA A 44 11.96 19.56 1.82
N ALA A 45 11.22 20.08 0.82
CA ALA A 45 11.73 21.08 -0.12
C ALA A 45 12.05 22.44 0.55
N ARG A 46 11.44 22.70 1.72
CA ARG A 46 11.62 23.95 2.48
C ARG A 46 12.44 23.76 3.75
N ALA A 47 12.90 22.54 4.02
CA ALA A 47 13.62 22.22 5.25
C ALA A 47 14.93 23.00 5.37
N ARG A 48 15.19 23.54 6.55
CA ARG A 48 16.38 24.36 6.83
C ARG A 48 17.65 23.54 7.01
N SER A 49 17.52 22.26 7.33
CA SER A 49 18.65 21.36 7.52
C SER A 49 18.54 20.12 6.64
N LYS A 50 19.68 19.57 6.22
CA LYS A 50 19.74 18.36 5.39
C LYS A 50 19.14 17.14 6.11
N SER A 51 19.38 16.99 7.41
CA SER A 51 18.83 15.89 8.21
C SER A 51 17.31 15.94 8.30
N LEU A 52 16.73 17.13 8.50
CA LEU A 52 15.28 17.30 8.50
C LEU A 52 14.68 16.99 7.12
N ALA A 53 15.28 17.50 6.05
CA ALA A 53 14.86 17.21 4.68
C ALA A 53 14.87 15.70 4.38
N VAL A 54 15.91 14.97 4.83
CA VAL A 54 15.99 13.49 4.69
C VAL A 54 14.86 12.82 5.45
N ALA A 55 14.64 13.20 6.72
CA ALA A 55 13.61 12.59 7.56
C ALA A 55 12.19 12.80 6.96
N GLU A 56 11.88 14.03 6.55
CA GLU A 56 10.60 14.38 5.93
C GLU A 56 10.40 13.67 4.59
N MET A 57 11.44 13.57 3.76
CA MET A 57 11.40 12.85 2.49
C MET A 57 11.15 11.34 2.69
N LEU A 58 11.85 10.71 3.63
CA LEU A 58 11.65 9.29 3.92
C LEU A 58 10.25 9.02 4.48
N ALA A 59 9.76 9.89 5.37
CA ALA A 59 8.40 9.80 5.90
C ALA A 59 7.37 9.99 4.78
N ALA A 60 7.58 10.92 3.85
CA ALA A 60 6.72 11.15 2.69
C ALA A 60 6.64 9.92 1.78
N LEU A 61 7.80 9.36 1.41
CA LEU A 61 7.87 8.18 0.55
C LEU A 61 7.18 6.97 1.20
N LEU A 62 7.37 6.78 2.50
CA LEU A 62 6.70 5.72 3.26
C LEU A 62 5.19 5.94 3.29
N ALA A 63 4.72 7.15 3.57
CA ALA A 63 3.28 7.48 3.58
C ALA A 63 2.64 7.22 2.22
N ILE A 64 3.27 7.65 1.12
CA ILE A 64 2.80 7.41 -0.25
C ILE A 64 2.77 5.91 -0.54
N TYR A 65 3.85 5.18 -0.24
CA TYR A 65 3.97 3.74 -0.49
C TYR A 65 2.87 2.94 0.22
N LEU A 66 2.66 3.19 1.52
CA LEU A 66 1.67 2.48 2.32
C LEU A 66 0.23 2.82 1.90
N SER A 67 0.01 4.03 1.39
CA SER A 67 -1.34 4.52 1.09
C SER A 67 -1.77 4.27 -0.36
N CYS A 68 -0.86 4.09 -1.32
CA CYS A 68 -1.23 3.95 -2.73
C CYS A 68 -1.66 2.53 -3.12
N HIS A 69 -1.16 1.51 -2.42
CA HIS A 69 -1.31 0.11 -2.84
C HIS A 69 -2.77 -0.36 -2.89
N ALA A 70 -3.44 -0.35 -1.77
CA ALA A 70 -4.78 -0.94 -1.67
C ALA A 70 -5.86 -0.05 -2.32
N ILE A 71 -5.67 1.28 -2.34
CA ILE A 71 -6.59 2.18 -3.05
C ILE A 71 -6.48 2.00 -4.58
N ALA A 72 -5.29 1.67 -5.10
CA ALA A 72 -5.12 1.38 -6.52
C ALA A 72 -5.87 0.11 -6.93
N HIS A 73 -5.79 -0.96 -6.13
CA HIS A 73 -6.59 -2.16 -6.34
C HIS A 73 -8.10 -1.85 -6.36
N TRP A 74 -8.55 -1.09 -5.37
CA TRP A 74 -9.95 -0.69 -5.28
C TRP A 74 -10.38 0.15 -6.49
N PHE A 75 -9.61 1.17 -6.85
CA PHE A 75 -9.96 2.09 -7.94
C PHE A 75 -10.04 1.36 -9.28
N VAL A 76 -8.98 0.63 -9.66
CA VAL A 76 -8.93 -0.12 -10.92
C VAL A 76 -10.00 -1.21 -10.96
N GLY A 77 -10.15 -1.97 -9.89
CA GLY A 77 -11.17 -3.01 -9.81
C GLY A 77 -12.57 -2.42 -9.92
N ARG A 78 -12.83 -1.27 -9.29
CA ARG A 78 -14.13 -0.59 -9.34
C ARG A 78 -14.48 -0.10 -10.73
N VAL A 79 -13.51 0.48 -11.45
CA VAL A 79 -13.66 0.91 -12.86
C VAL A 79 -13.94 -0.30 -13.77
N LEU A 80 -13.34 -1.45 -13.47
CA LEU A 80 -13.52 -2.69 -14.23
C LEU A 80 -14.74 -3.53 -13.78
N GLY A 81 -15.61 -2.99 -12.92
CA GLY A 81 -16.85 -3.61 -12.50
C GLY A 81 -16.73 -4.62 -11.33
N ILE A 82 -15.55 -4.75 -10.73
CA ILE A 82 -15.34 -5.63 -9.56
C ILE A 82 -15.89 -4.93 -8.31
N ARG A 83 -16.64 -5.68 -7.50
CA ARG A 83 -17.20 -5.17 -6.25
C ARG A 83 -16.27 -5.48 -5.07
N PHE A 84 -16.25 -4.58 -4.09
CA PHE A 84 -15.45 -4.71 -2.87
C PHE A 84 -16.36 -4.63 -1.64
N ARG A 85 -16.02 -5.40 -0.61
CA ARG A 85 -16.83 -5.52 0.62
C ARG A 85 -16.32 -4.60 1.72
N PHE A 86 -15.04 -4.66 2.03
CA PHE A 86 -14.42 -3.91 3.13
C PHE A 86 -12.89 -3.89 2.97
N TYR A 87 -12.22 -3.06 3.74
CA TYR A 87 -10.78 -3.12 3.93
C TYR A 87 -10.45 -3.94 5.19
N THR A 88 -9.32 -4.63 5.17
CA THR A 88 -8.72 -5.29 6.33
C THR A 88 -7.46 -4.57 6.73
N LEU A 89 -7.30 -4.26 8.00
CA LEU A 89 -6.06 -3.82 8.59
C LEU A 89 -5.46 -4.99 9.37
N GLY A 90 -4.21 -5.33 9.11
CA GLY A 90 -3.57 -6.47 9.77
C GLY A 90 -2.13 -6.67 9.34
N GLY A 91 -1.49 -7.73 9.83
CA GLY A 91 -0.16 -8.13 9.41
C GLY A 91 -0.11 -8.62 7.95
N ALA A 92 1.10 -8.73 7.40
CA ALA A 92 1.29 -9.24 6.04
C ALA A 92 0.72 -10.66 5.88
N ALA A 93 0.21 -10.95 4.69
CA ALA A 93 -0.09 -12.33 4.31
C ALA A 93 1.22 -13.14 4.23
N ASN A 94 1.19 -14.39 4.73
CA ASN A 94 2.34 -15.30 4.72
C ASN A 94 3.63 -14.72 5.35
N PRO A 95 3.62 -14.27 6.61
CA PRO A 95 4.82 -13.76 7.27
C PRO A 95 5.93 -14.82 7.37
N GLN A 96 5.56 -16.11 7.26
CA GLN A 96 6.49 -17.26 7.26
C GLN A 96 7.46 -17.26 6.08
N SER A 97 7.12 -16.66 4.94
CA SER A 97 7.97 -16.60 3.75
C SER A 97 9.10 -15.56 3.86
N TRP A 98 9.09 -14.72 4.91
CA TRP A 98 10.08 -13.68 5.11
C TRP A 98 11.25 -14.16 5.99
N PRO A 99 12.47 -13.64 5.77
CA PRO A 99 13.62 -13.92 6.64
C PRO A 99 13.31 -13.63 8.11
N LEU A 100 13.92 -14.38 9.03
CA LEU A 100 13.63 -14.34 10.46
C LEU A 100 13.60 -12.91 11.05
N GLY A 101 14.53 -12.04 10.66
CA GLY A 101 14.59 -10.65 11.16
C GLY A 101 13.43 -9.77 10.67
N LEU A 102 12.91 -10.02 9.45
CA LEU A 102 11.79 -9.26 8.87
C LEU A 102 10.43 -9.87 9.21
N ARG A 103 10.39 -11.15 9.57
CA ARG A 103 9.14 -11.85 9.90
C ARG A 103 8.34 -11.14 11.00
N TRP A 104 9.00 -10.81 12.12
CA TRP A 104 8.35 -10.10 13.21
C TRP A 104 7.78 -8.74 12.74
N LEU A 105 8.56 -7.99 11.96
CA LEU A 105 8.10 -6.72 11.40
C LEU A 105 6.89 -6.91 10.50
N MET A 106 6.90 -7.91 9.62
CA MET A 106 5.79 -8.19 8.71
C MET A 106 4.53 -8.67 9.43
N GLU A 107 4.67 -9.37 10.55
CA GLU A 107 3.54 -9.79 11.39
C GLU A 107 2.88 -8.61 12.12
N HIS A 108 3.66 -7.58 12.49
CA HIS A 108 3.22 -6.46 13.32
C HIS A 108 3.06 -5.14 12.54
N ALA A 109 3.53 -5.06 11.31
CA ALA A 109 3.33 -3.88 10.47
C ALA A 109 1.85 -3.77 10.02
N PRO A 110 1.24 -2.58 10.09
CA PRO A 110 -0.16 -2.37 9.73
C PRO A 110 -0.30 -2.31 8.19
N PHE A 111 -0.56 -3.43 7.57
CA PHE A 111 -0.90 -3.48 6.15
C PHE A 111 -2.40 -3.33 5.93
N LEU A 112 -2.76 -2.51 4.96
CA LEU A 112 -4.13 -2.34 4.52
C LEU A 112 -4.37 -3.16 3.26
N GLY A 113 -5.27 -4.14 3.35
CA GLY A 113 -5.73 -4.95 2.23
C GLY A 113 -7.18 -4.64 1.88
N VAL A 114 -7.56 -4.77 0.62
CA VAL A 114 -8.95 -4.62 0.19
C VAL A 114 -9.55 -5.98 -0.18
N GLN A 115 -10.73 -6.29 0.36
CA GLN A 115 -11.42 -7.55 0.12
C GLN A 115 -12.46 -7.40 -0.98
N THR A 116 -12.32 -8.21 -2.03
CA THR A 116 -13.27 -8.28 -3.12
C THR A 116 -14.51 -9.08 -2.73
N ASP A 117 -15.63 -8.79 -3.38
CA ASP A 117 -16.80 -9.66 -3.36
C ASP A 117 -16.52 -10.91 -4.21
N LYS A 118 -16.69 -12.10 -3.60
CA LYS A 118 -16.33 -13.37 -4.22
C LYS A 118 -17.09 -13.61 -5.53
N ALA A 119 -18.40 -13.40 -5.53
CA ALA A 119 -19.24 -13.63 -6.71
C ALA A 119 -18.86 -12.67 -7.86
N SER A 120 -18.60 -11.39 -7.52
CA SER A 120 -18.12 -10.40 -8.49
C SER A 120 -16.75 -10.75 -9.05
N MET A 121 -15.86 -11.27 -8.20
CA MET A 121 -14.51 -11.68 -8.63
C MET A 121 -14.57 -12.92 -9.53
N GLU A 122 -15.41 -13.91 -9.23
CA GLU A 122 -15.57 -15.11 -10.05
C GLU A 122 -16.07 -14.79 -11.47
N THR A 123 -17.03 -13.86 -11.59
CA THR A 123 -17.65 -13.46 -12.88
C THR A 123 -16.81 -12.43 -13.67
N ALA A 124 -15.84 -11.80 -13.04
CA ALA A 124 -14.99 -10.80 -13.70
C ALA A 124 -14.12 -11.41 -14.81
N ARG A 125 -13.90 -10.64 -15.89
CA ARG A 125 -13.03 -11.05 -17.00
C ARG A 125 -11.59 -11.26 -16.53
N PRO A 126 -10.84 -12.24 -17.09
CA PRO A 126 -9.45 -12.51 -16.68
C PRO A 126 -8.55 -11.27 -16.74
N LEU A 127 -8.70 -10.46 -17.80
CA LEU A 127 -7.93 -9.21 -17.94
C LEU A 127 -8.25 -8.19 -16.84
N ALA A 128 -9.53 -8.08 -16.44
CA ALA A 128 -9.93 -7.19 -15.35
C ALA A 128 -9.31 -7.61 -14.02
N LYS A 129 -9.27 -8.92 -13.75
CA LYS A 129 -8.61 -9.49 -12.58
C LYS A 129 -7.12 -9.18 -12.59
N ALA A 130 -6.44 -9.44 -13.72
CA ALA A 130 -5.02 -9.17 -13.89
C ALA A 130 -4.70 -7.68 -13.70
N ALA A 131 -5.47 -6.78 -14.34
CA ALA A 131 -5.29 -5.34 -14.22
C ALA A 131 -5.51 -4.85 -12.78
N MET A 132 -6.54 -5.33 -12.09
CA MET A 132 -6.77 -5.01 -10.69
C MET A 132 -5.62 -5.50 -9.80
N LEU A 133 -5.17 -6.76 -9.98
CA LEU A 133 -4.11 -7.33 -9.16
C LEU A 133 -2.74 -6.66 -9.41
N SER A 134 -2.45 -6.24 -10.63
CA SER A 134 -1.22 -5.50 -10.93
C SER A 134 -1.24 -4.05 -10.45
N ALA A 135 -2.42 -3.43 -10.32
CA ALA A 135 -2.56 -2.02 -10.00
C ALA A 135 -1.88 -1.63 -8.68
N GLY A 136 -2.00 -2.45 -7.63
CA GLY A 136 -1.35 -2.18 -6.34
C GLY A 136 0.17 -2.18 -6.44
N VAL A 137 0.75 -3.21 -7.06
CA VAL A 137 2.20 -3.31 -7.23
C VAL A 137 2.72 -2.18 -8.12
N THR A 138 2.03 -1.91 -9.22
CA THR A 138 2.38 -0.82 -10.14
C THR A 138 2.34 0.55 -9.45
N SER A 139 1.30 0.83 -8.67
CA SER A 139 1.19 2.11 -7.94
C SER A 139 2.28 2.25 -6.88
N SER A 140 2.60 1.17 -6.16
CA SER A 140 3.66 1.15 -5.13
C SER A 140 5.07 1.31 -5.70
N ALA A 141 5.29 0.94 -6.95
CA ALA A 141 6.54 1.19 -7.65
C ALA A 141 6.56 2.61 -8.26
N LEU A 142 5.50 2.99 -8.96
CA LEU A 142 5.45 4.21 -9.77
C LEU A 142 5.37 5.48 -8.91
N LEU A 143 4.45 5.55 -7.94
CA LEU A 143 4.23 6.81 -7.19
C LEU A 143 5.42 7.22 -6.32
N PRO A 144 6.06 6.33 -5.52
CA PRO A 144 7.28 6.70 -4.80
C PRO A 144 8.43 7.05 -5.74
N THR A 145 8.56 6.37 -6.89
CA THR A 145 9.59 6.68 -7.89
C THR A 145 9.38 8.08 -8.48
N LEU A 146 8.15 8.43 -8.85
CA LEU A 146 7.81 9.77 -9.33
C LEU A 146 8.04 10.83 -8.25
N ALA A 147 7.69 10.54 -7.00
CA ALA A 147 7.94 11.43 -5.87
C ALA A 147 9.45 11.65 -5.64
N ALA A 148 10.25 10.58 -5.68
CA ALA A 148 11.70 10.66 -5.58
C ALA A 148 12.33 11.43 -6.76
N PHE A 149 11.85 11.18 -7.98
CA PHE A 149 12.28 11.91 -9.17
C PHE A 149 11.93 13.41 -9.08
N TRP A 150 10.71 13.73 -8.63
CA TRP A 150 10.32 15.11 -8.39
C TRP A 150 11.21 15.76 -7.32
N ALA A 151 11.47 15.08 -6.21
CA ALA A 151 12.35 15.56 -5.15
C ALA A 151 13.77 15.87 -5.68
N TRP A 152 14.30 15.00 -6.53
CA TRP A 152 15.60 15.19 -7.18
C TRP A 152 15.60 16.41 -8.12
N ARG A 153 14.57 16.57 -8.94
CA ARG A 153 14.40 17.71 -9.85
C ARG A 153 14.21 19.05 -9.12
N SER A 154 13.52 19.00 -7.98
CA SER A 154 13.24 20.19 -7.16
C SER A 154 14.42 20.63 -6.29
N GLU A 155 15.60 20.01 -6.50
CA GLU A 155 16.83 20.36 -5.80
C GLU A 155 16.76 20.22 -4.26
N ILE A 156 15.87 19.36 -3.78
CA ILE A 156 15.79 19.09 -2.34
C ILE A 156 17.17 18.63 -1.85
N PRO A 157 17.72 19.24 -0.80
CA PRO A 157 19.10 18.97 -0.33
C PRO A 157 19.34 17.49 0.02
N ALA A 158 18.29 16.76 0.37
CA ALA A 158 18.35 15.34 0.69
C ALA A 158 18.45 14.43 -0.53
N ALA A 159 17.99 14.88 -1.70
CA ALA A 159 17.91 14.06 -2.91
C ALA A 159 19.19 14.09 -3.76
N LYS A 160 20.10 15.03 -3.49
CA LYS A 160 21.39 15.12 -4.20
C LYS A 160 22.51 14.42 -3.44
N PRO A 161 23.39 13.68 -4.13
CA PRO A 161 24.60 13.19 -3.50
C PRO A 161 25.44 14.37 -3.01
N CYS A 162 26.16 14.15 -1.91
CA CYS A 162 27.09 15.15 -1.40
C CYS A 162 28.12 15.47 -2.51
N SER A 163 27.96 16.58 -3.24
CA SER A 163 29.05 17.06 -4.06
C SER A 163 30.15 17.47 -3.10
N SER A 164 31.25 16.75 -3.11
CA SER A 164 32.50 17.10 -2.44
C SER A 164 33.03 18.38 -3.07
N SER A 165 32.51 19.53 -2.63
CA SER A 165 33.15 20.79 -2.83
C SER A 165 34.13 20.96 -1.67
N CYS A 166 35.35 20.40 -1.80
CA CYS A 166 36.51 20.89 -1.12
C CYS A 166 37.00 22.17 -1.84
#